data_0a525ab72facaf650a482cc345102774
#
_entry.id   0a525ab72facaf650a482cc345102774
#
_cell.length_a   1.000
_cell.length_b   1.000
_cell.length_c   1.000
_cell.angle_alpha   90.00
_cell.angle_beta   90.00
_cell.angle_gamma   90.00
#
_symmetry.space_group_name_H-M   'P 1'
#
loop_
_entity.id
_entity.type
_entity.pdbx_description
1 polymer ?
#
loop_
_entity_poly.entity_id
_entity_poly.type
_entity_poly.pdbx_seq_one_letter_code
_entity_poly.pdbx_strand_id
1 'polypeptide(L)'
;MNVATLTGARPASQEAPTTSADLAAIKARQHAAWSSGDYAVVGTTLQIVGEELCEALDLRSGRKVLDVAAGNGMVSLAAARRWCDVISTDYVANLLERGRARALAEGLPIEFRVADAEALPFDDGAFDTVVSTFGVMFTPNQDRAASELLRVCRSGGQIGLTNWTPDGFIGHLFKTLGKYIAPPAAAKSPLLWGTRARLTEMFGSAAVWIKTESRHFNFRYRSPEHFVDVFRTFYGPTLKAFAALDIRKQNALEKDVFDLIGRMNKAEDGTMVVPSEYLEVVIVKR
;
A
#
# COMPACT_ATOMS: atom_id res chain seq x y z
N MET A 1 60.01 -6.69 -20.18
CA MET A 1 59.55 -6.63 -18.81
C MET A 1 58.35 -5.70 -18.76
N ASN A 2 57.11 -6.24 -18.74
CA ASN A 2 55.89 -5.46 -18.65
C ASN A 2 55.38 -5.61 -17.23
N VAL A 3 55.31 -4.49 -16.53
CA VAL A 3 54.70 -4.39 -15.17
C VAL A 3 53.24 -4.12 -15.36
N ALA A 4 52.37 -5.07 -14.98
CA ALA A 4 50.95 -4.90 -14.96
C ALA A 4 50.55 -4.20 -13.63
N THR A 5 49.95 -3.03 -13.73
CA THR A 5 49.39 -2.27 -12.60
C THR A 5 48.05 -2.87 -12.24
N LEU A 6 47.93 -3.48 -11.06
CA LEU A 6 46.66 -3.93 -10.49
C LEU A 6 45.88 -2.72 -9.97
N THR A 7 44.82 -2.33 -10.67
CA THR A 7 43.82 -1.39 -10.17
C THR A 7 42.96 -2.09 -9.13
N GLY A 8 43.09 -1.66 -7.88
CA GLY A 8 42.30 -2.15 -6.76
C GLY A 8 40.80 -1.81 -6.95
N ALA A 9 39.97 -2.84 -6.94
CA ALA A 9 38.52 -2.70 -6.84
C ALA A 9 38.18 -2.04 -5.49
N ARG A 10 37.44 -0.93 -5.55
CA ARG A 10 36.86 -0.29 -4.36
C ARG A 10 35.90 -1.27 -3.69
N PRO A 11 35.99 -1.51 -2.37
CA PRO A 11 35.01 -2.33 -1.70
C PRO A 11 33.63 -1.66 -1.78
N ALA A 12 32.60 -2.45 -2.07
CA ALA A 12 31.21 -2.03 -2.01
C ALA A 12 30.94 -1.51 -0.59
N SER A 13 30.43 -0.30 -0.47
CA SER A 13 30.02 0.28 0.80
C SER A 13 28.94 -0.61 1.42
N GLN A 14 29.27 -1.29 2.49
CA GLN A 14 28.28 -1.97 3.33
C GLN A 14 27.37 -0.88 3.91
N GLU A 15 26.11 -0.88 3.50
CA GLU A 15 25.08 -0.03 4.11
C GLU A 15 25.00 -0.39 5.61
N ALA A 16 25.05 0.63 6.47
CA ALA A 16 24.91 0.42 7.90
C ALA A 16 23.52 -0.20 8.19
N PRO A 17 23.42 -1.13 9.16
CA PRO A 17 22.14 -1.75 9.48
C PRO A 17 21.13 -0.69 9.95
N THR A 18 19.91 -0.76 9.42
CA THR A 18 18.80 0.13 9.79
C THR A 18 18.50 0.00 11.28
N THR A 19 18.55 1.09 12.01
CA THR A 19 18.27 1.09 13.45
C THR A 19 16.77 1.22 13.74
N SER A 20 16.35 0.85 14.96
CA SER A 20 14.96 1.06 15.40
C SER A 20 14.59 2.55 15.44
N ALA A 21 15.53 3.44 15.73
CA ALA A 21 15.33 4.88 15.71
C ALA A 21 15.08 5.41 14.30
N ASP A 22 15.77 4.88 13.29
CA ASP A 22 15.53 5.24 11.88
C ASP A 22 14.11 4.82 11.43
N LEU A 23 13.69 3.61 11.78
CA LEU A 23 12.33 3.13 11.48
C LEU A 23 11.25 3.95 12.16
N ALA A 24 11.45 4.36 13.42
CA ALA A 24 10.52 5.23 14.15
C ALA A 24 10.40 6.61 13.49
N ALA A 25 11.53 7.21 13.06
CA ALA A 25 11.53 8.48 12.36
C ALA A 25 10.84 8.40 10.97
N ILE A 26 11.02 7.28 10.26
CA ILE A 26 10.32 7.02 8.99
C ILE A 26 8.82 6.88 9.24
N LYS A 27 8.41 6.10 10.25
CA LYS A 27 7.00 5.92 10.62
C LYS A 27 6.32 7.24 10.95
N ALA A 28 6.97 8.11 11.74
CA ALA A 28 6.44 9.43 12.07
C ALA A 28 6.22 10.30 10.83
N ARG A 29 7.16 10.30 9.88
CA ARG A 29 7.01 11.02 8.59
C ARG A 29 5.88 10.44 7.73
N GLN A 30 5.76 9.13 7.65
CA GLN A 30 4.67 8.48 6.92
C GLN A 30 3.31 8.77 7.55
N HIS A 31 3.20 8.70 8.88
CA HIS A 31 1.98 9.08 9.60
C HIS A 31 1.60 10.53 9.28
N ALA A 32 2.55 11.48 9.34
CA ALA A 32 2.30 12.87 8.98
C ALA A 32 1.90 13.05 7.50
N ALA A 33 2.43 12.22 6.59
CA ALA A 33 2.04 12.24 5.18
C ALA A 33 0.61 11.73 4.99
N TRP A 34 0.27 10.56 5.55
CA TRP A 34 -1.06 9.96 5.44
C TRP A 34 -2.15 10.72 6.22
N SER A 35 -1.77 11.46 7.26
CA SER A 35 -2.67 12.38 7.98
C SER A 35 -2.91 13.69 7.24
N SER A 36 -2.17 13.96 6.14
CA SER A 36 -2.33 15.16 5.32
C SER A 36 -3.24 14.89 4.12
N GLY A 37 -3.94 15.93 3.67
CA GLY A 37 -4.94 15.77 2.60
C GLY A 37 -6.17 15.00 3.06
N ASP A 38 -6.81 14.30 2.14
CA ASP A 38 -7.95 13.40 2.40
C ASP A 38 -7.87 12.19 1.47
N TYR A 39 -7.13 11.17 1.89
CA TYR A 39 -6.97 9.95 1.10
C TYR A 39 -8.31 9.30 0.72
N ALA A 40 -9.38 9.52 1.50
CA ALA A 40 -10.69 8.94 1.22
C ALA A 40 -11.23 9.33 -0.17
N VAL A 41 -10.84 10.51 -0.69
CA VAL A 41 -11.19 10.94 -2.06
C VAL A 41 -10.61 9.99 -3.10
N VAL A 42 -9.36 9.57 -2.92
CA VAL A 42 -8.69 8.60 -3.81
C VAL A 42 -9.13 7.17 -3.47
N GLY A 43 -9.10 6.80 -2.20
CA GLY A 43 -9.42 5.45 -1.73
C GLY A 43 -10.82 4.98 -2.12
N THR A 44 -11.81 5.88 -2.14
CA THR A 44 -13.18 5.52 -2.55
C THR A 44 -13.26 5.07 -4.01
N THR A 45 -12.39 5.57 -4.89
CA THR A 45 -12.36 5.13 -6.31
C THR A 45 -11.85 3.69 -6.47
N LEU A 46 -11.12 3.18 -5.48
CA LEU A 46 -10.52 1.84 -5.48
C LEU A 46 -11.46 0.76 -4.88
N GLN A 47 -12.72 1.07 -4.61
CA GLN A 47 -13.67 0.17 -3.93
C GLN A 47 -13.75 -1.22 -4.57
N ILE A 48 -13.69 -1.32 -5.89
CA ILE A 48 -13.76 -2.58 -6.64
C ILE A 48 -12.64 -3.55 -6.22
N VAL A 49 -11.45 -3.04 -5.88
CA VAL A 49 -10.31 -3.88 -5.48
C VAL A 49 -10.59 -4.62 -4.16
N GLY A 50 -11.28 -3.95 -3.23
CA GLY A 50 -11.74 -4.59 -1.98
C GLY A 50 -12.77 -5.70 -2.23
N GLU A 51 -13.70 -5.48 -3.17
CA GLU A 51 -14.68 -6.49 -3.57
C GLU A 51 -14.00 -7.71 -4.22
N GLU A 52 -13.10 -7.49 -5.18
CA GLU A 52 -12.36 -8.55 -5.87
C GLU A 52 -11.51 -9.37 -4.89
N LEU A 53 -10.86 -8.72 -3.91
CA LEU A 53 -10.09 -9.44 -2.89
C LEU A 53 -10.99 -10.31 -2.01
N CYS A 54 -12.19 -9.85 -1.66
CA CYS A 54 -13.17 -10.67 -0.91
C CYS A 54 -13.60 -11.92 -1.69
N GLU A 55 -13.81 -11.78 -3.02
CA GLU A 55 -14.11 -12.93 -3.89
C GLU A 55 -12.92 -13.89 -4.00
N ALA A 56 -11.69 -13.38 -4.16
CA ALA A 56 -10.49 -14.19 -4.22
C ALA A 56 -10.25 -15.01 -2.93
N LEU A 57 -10.68 -14.49 -1.78
CA LEU A 57 -10.64 -15.14 -0.47
C LEU A 57 -11.82 -16.08 -0.23
N ASP A 58 -12.83 -16.09 -1.09
CA ASP A 58 -14.12 -16.79 -0.86
C ASP A 58 -14.66 -16.46 0.55
N LEU A 59 -14.72 -15.17 0.89
CA LEU A 59 -15.16 -14.73 2.23
C LEU A 59 -16.62 -15.14 2.46
N ARG A 60 -16.84 -15.78 3.61
CA ARG A 60 -18.16 -16.28 4.00
C ARG A 60 -18.66 -15.59 5.25
N SER A 61 -19.99 -15.48 5.34
CA SER A 61 -20.69 -14.92 6.51
C SER A 61 -20.18 -15.51 7.82
N GLY A 62 -20.11 -14.70 8.88
CA GLY A 62 -19.67 -15.07 10.22
C GLY A 62 -18.17 -15.26 10.39
N ARG A 63 -17.35 -15.00 9.35
CA ARG A 63 -15.89 -15.00 9.50
C ARG A 63 -15.42 -13.74 10.23
N LYS A 64 -14.47 -13.91 11.15
CA LYS A 64 -13.78 -12.81 11.82
C LYS A 64 -12.68 -12.27 10.90
N VAL A 65 -12.86 -11.04 10.44
CA VAL A 65 -11.95 -10.37 9.49
C VAL A 65 -11.27 -9.18 10.15
N LEU A 66 -9.95 -9.13 10.07
CA LEU A 66 -9.16 -7.95 10.43
C LEU A 66 -8.68 -7.26 9.16
N ASP A 67 -9.03 -6.00 8.97
CA ASP A 67 -8.48 -5.14 7.93
C ASP A 67 -7.37 -4.27 8.53
N VAL A 68 -6.14 -4.43 8.03
CA VAL A 68 -4.92 -3.79 8.55
C VAL A 68 -4.47 -2.67 7.62
N ALA A 69 -4.22 -1.49 8.18
CA ALA A 69 -3.95 -0.27 7.43
C ALA A 69 -5.08 0.01 6.41
N ALA A 70 -6.30 -0.03 6.92
CA ALA A 70 -7.54 -0.05 6.16
C ALA A 70 -7.86 1.27 5.44
N GLY A 71 -7.23 2.36 5.85
CA GLY A 71 -7.56 3.69 5.35
C GLY A 71 -9.04 4.03 5.58
N ASN A 72 -9.76 4.30 4.51
CA ASN A 72 -11.20 4.57 4.55
C ASN A 72 -12.08 3.32 4.34
N GLY A 73 -11.52 2.11 4.56
CA GLY A 73 -12.27 0.85 4.70
C GLY A 73 -12.71 0.19 3.40
N MET A 74 -11.90 0.17 2.34
CA MET A 74 -12.27 -0.47 1.07
C MET A 74 -12.70 -1.92 1.26
N VAL A 75 -11.82 -2.76 1.81
CA VAL A 75 -12.12 -4.18 2.03
C VAL A 75 -12.94 -4.41 3.30
N SER A 76 -12.84 -3.53 4.30
CA SER A 76 -13.70 -3.59 5.49
C SER A 76 -15.20 -3.56 5.12
N LEU A 77 -15.60 -2.60 4.28
CA LEU A 77 -16.99 -2.47 3.81
C LEU A 77 -17.40 -3.67 2.94
N ALA A 78 -16.50 -4.13 2.05
CA ALA A 78 -16.75 -5.27 1.19
C ALA A 78 -16.97 -6.56 2.01
N ALA A 79 -16.15 -6.80 3.05
CA ALA A 79 -16.29 -7.95 3.95
C ALA A 79 -17.58 -7.85 4.80
N ALA A 80 -17.91 -6.65 5.31
CA ALA A 80 -19.13 -6.47 6.09
C ALA A 80 -20.41 -6.67 5.26
N ARG A 81 -20.41 -6.31 3.96
CA ARG A 81 -21.50 -6.63 3.03
C ARG A 81 -21.70 -8.14 2.83
N ARG A 82 -20.65 -8.94 3.11
CA ARG A 82 -20.68 -10.42 3.10
C ARG A 82 -21.01 -11.01 4.46
N TRP A 83 -21.49 -10.18 5.38
CA TRP A 83 -21.87 -10.55 6.73
C TRP A 83 -20.72 -11.14 7.58
N CYS A 84 -19.51 -10.67 7.35
CA CYS A 84 -18.36 -10.97 8.19
C CYS A 84 -18.37 -10.09 9.45
N ASP A 85 -17.76 -10.57 10.53
CA ASP A 85 -17.46 -9.80 11.73
C ASP A 85 -16.16 -9.04 11.49
N VAL A 86 -16.24 -7.73 11.24
CA VAL A 86 -15.10 -6.93 10.75
C VAL A 86 -14.56 -5.99 11.81
N ILE A 87 -13.23 -6.05 12.02
CA ILE A 87 -12.48 -5.00 12.70
C ILE A 87 -11.58 -4.32 11.66
N SER A 88 -11.72 -3.00 11.54
CA SER A 88 -10.96 -2.14 10.63
C SER A 88 -9.91 -1.37 11.43
N THR A 89 -8.64 -1.48 11.05
CA THR A 89 -7.54 -0.82 11.77
C THR A 89 -6.69 0.04 10.86
N ASP A 90 -6.32 1.21 11.35
CA ASP A 90 -5.33 2.10 10.75
C ASP A 90 -4.66 2.91 11.88
N TYR A 91 -3.41 3.36 11.67
CA TYR A 91 -2.75 4.23 12.65
C TYR A 91 -3.14 5.71 12.47
N VAL A 92 -3.80 6.07 11.36
CA VAL A 92 -4.32 7.42 11.07
C VAL A 92 -5.81 7.48 11.41
N ALA A 93 -6.14 8.04 12.57
CA ALA A 93 -7.51 8.11 13.08
C ALA A 93 -8.50 8.78 12.08
N ASN A 94 -8.08 9.85 11.40
CA ASN A 94 -8.95 10.57 10.46
C ASN A 94 -9.41 9.69 9.29
N LEU A 95 -8.59 8.73 8.83
CA LEU A 95 -8.98 7.79 7.78
C LEU A 95 -10.05 6.81 8.29
N LEU A 96 -9.90 6.32 9.52
CA LEU A 96 -10.91 5.46 10.14
C LEU A 96 -12.25 6.18 10.30
N GLU A 97 -12.25 7.47 10.64
CA GLU A 97 -13.50 8.26 10.72
C GLU A 97 -14.19 8.36 9.35
N ARG A 98 -13.43 8.47 8.26
CA ARG A 98 -14.00 8.38 6.89
C ARG A 98 -14.61 7.00 6.62
N GLY A 99 -13.94 5.92 7.06
CA GLY A 99 -14.46 4.55 6.98
C GLY A 99 -15.72 4.37 7.82
N ARG A 100 -15.73 4.87 9.05
CA ARG A 100 -16.88 4.84 9.97
C ARG A 100 -18.11 5.54 9.38
N ALA A 101 -17.92 6.73 8.80
CA ALA A 101 -19.01 7.46 8.16
C ALA A 101 -19.63 6.68 6.99
N ARG A 102 -18.81 5.99 6.19
CA ARG A 102 -19.26 5.12 5.11
C ARG A 102 -20.02 3.90 5.63
N ALA A 103 -19.49 3.22 6.63
CA ALA A 103 -20.13 2.07 7.26
C ALA A 103 -21.51 2.45 7.85
N LEU A 104 -21.58 3.60 8.52
CA LEU A 104 -22.84 4.12 9.06
C LEU A 104 -23.87 4.40 7.97
N ALA A 105 -23.46 5.02 6.86
CA ALA A 105 -24.33 5.33 5.73
C ALA A 105 -24.92 4.08 5.06
N GLU A 106 -24.19 2.95 5.11
CA GLU A 106 -24.63 1.66 4.58
C GLU A 106 -25.27 0.74 5.64
N GLY A 107 -25.33 1.16 6.91
CA GLY A 107 -25.83 0.33 8.00
C GLY A 107 -24.96 -0.90 8.32
N LEU A 108 -23.65 -0.82 8.05
CA LEU A 108 -22.72 -1.94 8.23
C LEU A 108 -22.10 -1.93 9.63
N PRO A 109 -22.20 -3.01 10.41
CA PRO A 109 -21.61 -3.11 11.75
C PRO A 109 -20.11 -3.41 11.64
N ILE A 110 -19.27 -2.38 11.60
CA ILE A 110 -17.81 -2.51 11.57
C ILE A 110 -17.23 -1.86 12.84
N GLU A 111 -16.34 -2.56 13.53
CA GLU A 111 -15.53 -1.97 14.59
C GLU A 111 -14.31 -1.27 13.99
N PHE A 112 -14.07 -0.01 14.37
CA PHE A 112 -12.91 0.77 13.93
C PHE A 112 -11.98 1.05 15.10
N ARG A 113 -10.71 0.66 14.98
CA ARG A 113 -9.71 0.77 16.05
C ARG A 113 -8.40 1.34 15.53
N VAL A 114 -7.87 2.37 16.20
CA VAL A 114 -6.52 2.87 15.90
C VAL A 114 -5.49 1.81 16.29
N ALA A 115 -4.68 1.37 15.35
CA ALA A 115 -3.63 0.38 15.60
C ALA A 115 -2.47 0.53 14.61
N ASP A 116 -1.27 0.17 15.06
CA ASP A 116 -0.07 0.08 14.24
C ASP A 116 0.05 -1.33 13.64
N ALA A 117 0.19 -1.43 12.33
CA ALA A 117 0.36 -2.71 11.64
C ALA A 117 1.63 -3.49 12.06
N GLU A 118 2.61 -2.83 12.66
CA GLU A 118 3.82 -3.45 13.21
C GLU A 118 3.68 -3.88 14.69
N ALA A 119 2.53 -3.58 15.33
CA ALA A 119 2.25 -3.93 16.73
C ALA A 119 0.72 -4.02 16.94
N LEU A 120 0.09 -5.02 16.37
CA LEU A 120 -1.36 -5.21 16.41
C LEU A 120 -1.84 -5.59 17.81
N PRO A 121 -2.82 -4.89 18.40
CA PRO A 121 -3.28 -5.11 19.77
C PRO A 121 -4.31 -6.25 19.86
N PHE A 122 -3.97 -7.42 19.29
CA PHE A 122 -4.82 -8.60 19.26
C PHE A 122 -4.02 -9.83 19.64
N ASP A 123 -4.72 -10.85 20.16
CA ASP A 123 -4.13 -12.13 20.50
C ASP A 123 -3.72 -12.92 19.26
N ASP A 124 -2.83 -13.91 19.47
CA ASP A 124 -2.40 -14.82 18.43
C ASP A 124 -3.59 -15.63 17.90
N GLY A 125 -3.73 -15.72 16.59
CA GLY A 125 -4.78 -16.51 15.96
C GLY A 125 -6.20 -15.98 16.17
N ALA A 126 -6.38 -14.71 16.48
CA ALA A 126 -7.68 -14.11 16.80
C ALA A 126 -8.64 -14.05 15.60
N PHE A 127 -8.12 -14.10 14.36
CA PHE A 127 -8.89 -13.87 13.13
C PHE A 127 -8.86 -15.06 12.17
N ASP A 128 -10.00 -15.31 11.53
CA ASP A 128 -10.10 -16.27 10.42
C ASP A 128 -9.40 -15.77 9.17
N THR A 129 -9.51 -14.46 8.92
CA THR A 129 -8.94 -13.81 7.75
C THR A 129 -8.35 -12.45 8.14
N VAL A 130 -7.16 -12.17 7.64
CA VAL A 130 -6.48 -10.87 7.80
C VAL A 130 -6.27 -10.28 6.42
N VAL A 131 -6.68 -9.03 6.20
CA VAL A 131 -6.61 -8.40 4.89
C VAL A 131 -5.90 -7.05 4.94
N SER A 132 -5.35 -6.63 3.81
CA SER A 132 -4.87 -5.26 3.61
C SER A 132 -4.89 -4.90 2.13
N THR A 133 -5.54 -3.78 1.79
CA THR A 133 -5.59 -3.25 0.42
C THR A 133 -4.72 -2.01 0.31
N PHE A 134 -3.55 -2.14 -0.34
CA PHE A 134 -2.55 -1.08 -0.57
C PHE A 134 -2.06 -0.36 0.70
N GLY A 135 -2.36 -0.89 1.90
CA GLY A 135 -2.03 -0.23 3.16
C GLY A 135 -0.71 -0.73 3.75
N VAL A 136 -0.65 -2.02 4.11
CA VAL A 136 0.50 -2.62 4.82
C VAL A 136 1.82 -2.49 4.07
N MET A 137 1.79 -2.36 2.75
CA MET A 137 2.99 -2.18 1.93
C MET A 137 3.80 -0.91 2.28
N PHE A 138 3.16 0.06 2.92
CA PHE A 138 3.81 1.31 3.34
C PHE A 138 4.44 1.25 4.74
N THR A 139 4.38 0.12 5.44
CA THR A 139 5.01 -0.02 6.75
C THR A 139 6.53 0.07 6.64
N PRO A 140 7.21 0.83 7.52
CA PRO A 140 8.67 0.93 7.51
C PRO A 140 9.35 -0.42 7.78
N ASN A 141 8.88 -1.16 8.76
CA ASN A 141 9.38 -2.49 9.09
C ASN A 141 8.49 -3.57 8.46
N GLN A 142 8.74 -3.85 7.17
CA GLN A 142 7.97 -4.83 6.40
C GLN A 142 7.95 -6.22 7.03
N ASP A 143 9.09 -6.66 7.57
CA ASP A 143 9.22 -7.99 8.17
C ASP A 143 8.41 -8.09 9.47
N ARG A 144 8.40 -7.01 10.27
CA ARG A 144 7.58 -6.94 11.47
C ARG A 144 6.09 -6.92 11.13
N ALA A 145 5.67 -6.12 10.16
CA ALA A 145 4.29 -6.09 9.71
C ALA A 145 3.83 -7.46 9.20
N ALA A 146 4.63 -8.13 8.36
CA ALA A 146 4.33 -9.49 7.90
C ALA A 146 4.20 -10.49 9.05
N SER A 147 5.08 -10.41 10.06
CA SER A 147 5.00 -11.28 11.23
C SER A 147 3.77 -11.02 12.08
N GLU A 148 3.29 -9.78 12.20
CA GLU A 148 2.05 -9.44 12.90
C GLU A 148 0.80 -9.97 12.15
N LEU A 149 0.76 -9.81 10.80
CA LEU A 149 -0.33 -10.40 10.00
C LEU A 149 -0.40 -11.92 10.20
N LEU A 150 0.75 -12.59 10.21
CA LEU A 150 0.83 -14.02 10.49
C LEU A 150 0.40 -14.34 11.92
N ARG A 151 0.86 -13.57 12.90
CA ARG A 151 0.59 -13.84 14.32
C ARG A 151 -0.91 -13.80 14.62
N VAL A 152 -1.60 -12.75 14.18
CA VAL A 152 -3.04 -12.56 14.49
C VAL A 152 -3.96 -13.43 13.64
N CYS A 153 -3.50 -13.95 12.50
CA CYS A 153 -4.23 -14.93 11.69
C CYS A 153 -4.11 -16.31 12.35
N ARG A 154 -5.22 -17.04 12.49
CA ARG A 154 -5.20 -18.40 13.04
C ARG A 154 -4.54 -19.40 12.09
N SER A 155 -4.12 -20.56 12.59
CA SER A 155 -3.72 -21.69 11.74
C SER A 155 -4.87 -22.12 10.84
N GLY A 156 -4.57 -22.39 9.57
CA GLY A 156 -5.57 -22.68 8.53
C GLY A 156 -6.38 -21.44 8.12
N GLY A 157 -6.11 -20.27 8.68
CA GLY A 157 -6.71 -18.98 8.28
C GLY A 157 -6.07 -18.43 7.00
N GLN A 158 -6.62 -17.34 6.49
CA GLN A 158 -6.20 -16.74 5.25
C GLN A 158 -5.66 -15.31 5.46
N ILE A 159 -4.65 -14.94 4.67
CA ILE A 159 -4.20 -13.55 4.57
C ILE A 159 -4.41 -13.11 3.12
N GLY A 160 -5.16 -12.02 2.93
CA GLY A 160 -5.44 -11.42 1.62
C GLY A 160 -4.78 -10.06 1.48
N LEU A 161 -3.99 -9.87 0.42
CA LEU A 161 -3.29 -8.61 0.21
C LEU A 161 -3.47 -8.12 -1.23
N THR A 162 -3.50 -6.80 -1.41
CA THR A 162 -3.28 -6.18 -2.72
C THR A 162 -2.15 -5.17 -2.61
N ASN A 163 -1.20 -5.23 -3.53
CA ASN A 163 0.00 -4.40 -3.49
C ASN A 163 0.35 -3.91 -4.89
N TRP A 164 0.66 -2.61 -5.03
CA TRP A 164 1.11 -2.05 -6.30
C TRP A 164 2.43 -2.69 -6.74
N THR A 165 2.51 -3.07 -8.01
CA THR A 165 3.74 -3.65 -8.58
C THR A 165 4.75 -2.56 -8.96
N PRO A 166 6.06 -2.90 -9.03
CA PRO A 166 7.10 -1.95 -9.45
C PRO A 166 6.93 -1.42 -10.87
N ASP A 167 6.26 -2.17 -11.74
CA ASP A 167 6.13 -1.89 -13.17
C ASP A 167 4.74 -1.36 -13.56
N GLY A 168 3.79 -1.30 -12.61
CA GLY A 168 2.51 -0.62 -12.78
C GLY A 168 2.64 0.91 -12.72
N PHE A 169 1.56 1.61 -13.09
CA PHE A 169 1.52 3.08 -13.10
C PHE A 169 1.92 3.70 -11.77
N ILE A 170 1.39 3.21 -10.65
CA ILE A 170 1.76 3.70 -9.30
C ILE A 170 3.24 3.43 -9.00
N GLY A 171 3.78 2.29 -9.44
CA GLY A 171 5.21 2.00 -9.33
C GLY A 171 6.07 3.03 -10.07
N HIS A 172 5.69 3.37 -11.30
CA HIS A 172 6.35 4.41 -12.07
C HIS A 172 6.16 5.81 -11.47
N LEU A 173 4.98 6.11 -10.91
CA LEU A 173 4.72 7.37 -10.20
C LEU A 173 5.66 7.53 -9.01
N PHE A 174 5.85 6.48 -8.20
CA PHE A 174 6.78 6.53 -7.07
C PHE A 174 8.24 6.69 -7.53
N LYS A 175 8.64 6.03 -8.62
CA LYS A 175 9.96 6.23 -9.23
C LYS A 175 10.13 7.69 -9.72
N THR A 176 9.07 8.29 -10.27
CA THR A 176 9.08 9.69 -10.73
C THR A 176 9.21 10.65 -9.55
N LEU A 177 8.41 10.49 -8.50
CA LEU A 177 8.53 11.28 -7.27
C LEU A 177 9.93 11.16 -6.65
N GLY A 178 10.51 9.96 -6.65
CA GLY A 178 11.84 9.66 -6.12
C GLY A 178 13.00 10.40 -6.80
N LYS A 179 12.84 10.89 -8.04
CA LYS A 179 13.83 11.75 -8.71
C LYS A 179 13.97 13.10 -8.03
N TYR A 180 12.90 13.59 -7.41
CA TYR A 180 12.81 14.92 -6.81
C TYR A 180 12.97 14.88 -5.29
N ILE A 181 12.47 13.82 -4.66
CA ILE A 181 12.51 13.59 -3.21
C ILE A 181 13.03 12.21 -2.97
N ALA A 182 14.28 12.12 -2.56
CA ALA A 182 14.90 10.82 -2.25
C ALA A 182 14.15 10.16 -1.09
N PRO A 183 13.78 8.86 -1.22
CA PRO A 183 13.26 8.11 -0.11
C PRO A 183 14.31 8.01 1.01
N PRO A 184 13.91 7.84 2.28
CA PRO A 184 14.85 7.61 3.37
C PRO A 184 15.72 6.39 3.07
N ALA A 185 17.04 6.50 3.22
CA ALA A 185 17.99 5.44 2.89
C ALA A 185 17.72 4.12 3.65
N ALA A 186 17.18 4.22 4.87
CA ALA A 186 16.83 3.07 5.71
C ALA A 186 15.48 2.41 5.36
N ALA A 187 14.68 3.00 4.44
CA ALA A 187 13.36 2.46 4.10
C ALA A 187 13.45 1.47 2.94
N LYS A 188 12.97 0.24 3.17
CA LYS A 188 12.68 -0.67 2.05
C LYS A 188 11.55 -0.10 1.18
N SER A 189 11.69 -0.22 -0.15
CA SER A 189 10.65 0.23 -1.06
C SER A 189 9.31 -0.45 -0.78
N PRO A 190 8.19 0.27 -0.68
CA PRO A 190 6.85 -0.32 -0.55
C PRO A 190 6.50 -1.25 -1.72
N LEU A 191 7.04 -0.99 -2.91
CA LEU A 191 6.79 -1.78 -4.11
C LEU A 191 7.33 -3.22 -4.03
N LEU A 192 8.20 -3.53 -3.06
CA LEU A 192 8.66 -4.90 -2.81
C LEU A 192 7.50 -5.85 -2.46
N TRP A 193 6.48 -5.37 -1.75
CA TRP A 193 5.27 -6.13 -1.46
C TRP A 193 4.49 -6.52 -2.73
N GLY A 194 4.68 -5.80 -3.83
CA GLY A 194 4.12 -6.11 -5.15
C GLY A 194 4.98 -7.11 -5.93
N THR A 195 5.87 -7.86 -5.29
CA THR A 195 6.74 -8.86 -5.93
C THR A 195 6.56 -10.24 -5.28
N ARG A 196 6.48 -11.29 -6.13
CA ARG A 196 6.36 -12.69 -5.67
C ARG A 196 7.55 -13.10 -4.79
N ALA A 197 8.76 -12.65 -5.15
CA ALA A 197 9.98 -12.97 -4.41
C ALA A 197 9.91 -12.48 -2.95
N ARG A 198 9.51 -11.23 -2.74
CA ARG A 198 9.40 -10.65 -1.40
C ARG A 198 8.28 -11.32 -0.57
N LEU A 199 7.15 -11.62 -1.18
CA LEU A 199 6.06 -12.33 -0.51
C LEU A 199 6.49 -13.75 -0.07
N THR A 200 7.22 -14.47 -0.93
CA THR A 200 7.77 -15.79 -0.57
C THR A 200 8.79 -15.70 0.57
N GLU A 201 9.63 -14.67 0.56
CA GLU A 201 10.59 -14.40 1.66
C GLU A 201 9.86 -14.19 2.99
N MET A 202 8.82 -13.34 3.02
CA MET A 202 8.12 -12.96 4.24
C MET A 202 7.17 -14.05 4.77
N PHE A 203 6.50 -14.77 3.90
CA PHE A 203 5.37 -15.65 4.27
C PHE A 203 5.63 -17.13 3.98
N GLY A 204 6.57 -17.47 3.11
CA GLY A 204 6.72 -18.83 2.58
C GLY A 204 6.92 -19.90 3.64
N SER A 205 7.71 -19.66 4.69
CA SER A 205 7.95 -20.62 5.77
C SER A 205 6.68 -20.92 6.61
N ALA A 206 5.76 -19.96 6.71
CA ALA A 206 4.54 -20.06 7.50
C ALA A 206 3.30 -20.37 6.65
N ALA A 207 3.42 -20.43 5.33
CA ALA A 207 2.31 -20.68 4.43
C ALA A 207 2.18 -22.17 4.07
N VAL A 208 0.94 -22.66 3.94
CA VAL A 208 0.64 -23.91 3.23
C VAL A 208 0.80 -23.68 1.73
N TRP A 209 0.27 -22.56 1.25
CA TRP A 209 0.45 -22.08 -0.13
C TRP A 209 0.25 -20.56 -0.20
N ILE A 210 0.83 -19.98 -1.25
CA ILE A 210 0.68 -18.58 -1.63
C ILE A 210 0.22 -18.54 -3.08
N LYS A 211 -0.98 -18.02 -3.33
CA LYS A 211 -1.48 -17.72 -4.67
C LYS A 211 -1.27 -16.23 -4.95
N THR A 212 -0.76 -15.90 -6.12
CA THR A 212 -0.59 -14.52 -6.57
C THR A 212 -1.14 -14.35 -7.97
N GLU A 213 -1.90 -13.28 -8.20
CA GLU A 213 -2.48 -12.96 -9.49
C GLU A 213 -2.22 -11.48 -9.81
N SER A 214 -1.72 -11.19 -11.01
CA SER A 214 -1.57 -9.82 -11.51
C SER A 214 -2.92 -9.33 -12.01
N ARG A 215 -3.36 -8.21 -11.47
CA ARG A 215 -4.60 -7.53 -11.83
C ARG A 215 -4.33 -6.07 -12.18
N HIS A 216 -5.30 -5.41 -12.77
CA HIS A 216 -5.19 -4.00 -13.14
C HIS A 216 -6.37 -3.20 -12.58
N PHE A 217 -6.06 -2.11 -11.89
CA PHE A 217 -7.03 -1.06 -11.60
C PHE A 217 -6.86 0.07 -12.61
N ASN A 218 -7.95 0.53 -13.22
CA ASN A 218 -7.92 1.65 -14.15
C ASN A 218 -8.22 2.96 -13.43
N PHE A 219 -7.21 3.82 -13.28
CA PHE A 219 -7.40 5.19 -12.82
C PHE A 219 -8.18 5.95 -13.89
N ARG A 220 -9.37 6.46 -13.53
CA ARG A 220 -10.28 7.18 -14.42
C ARG A 220 -10.50 8.59 -13.88
N TYR A 221 -10.08 9.57 -14.66
CA TYR A 221 -10.20 10.99 -14.32
C TYR A 221 -10.71 11.76 -15.52
N ARG A 222 -11.23 12.98 -15.28
CA ARG A 222 -11.76 13.85 -16.34
C ARG A 222 -10.69 14.22 -17.37
N SER A 223 -9.46 14.35 -16.91
CA SER A 223 -8.26 14.61 -17.72
C SER A 223 -6.99 14.26 -16.92
N PRO A 224 -5.81 14.24 -17.53
CA PRO A 224 -4.52 14.18 -16.83
C PRO A 224 -4.35 15.25 -15.75
N GLU A 225 -4.76 16.50 -16.04
CA GLU A 225 -4.69 17.63 -15.10
C GLU A 225 -5.55 17.35 -13.87
N HIS A 226 -6.77 16.85 -14.06
CA HIS A 226 -7.65 16.48 -12.95
C HIS A 226 -7.05 15.41 -12.05
N PHE A 227 -6.32 14.43 -12.61
CA PHE A 227 -5.58 13.45 -11.80
C PHE A 227 -4.51 14.12 -10.95
N VAL A 228 -3.70 14.98 -11.56
CA VAL A 228 -2.61 15.71 -10.88
C VAL A 228 -3.18 16.58 -9.77
N ASP A 229 -4.26 17.33 -10.02
CA ASP A 229 -4.93 18.17 -9.04
C ASP A 229 -5.46 17.36 -7.84
N VAL A 230 -6.12 16.23 -8.10
CA VAL A 230 -6.63 15.33 -7.06
C VAL A 230 -5.48 14.76 -6.23
N PHE A 231 -4.44 14.25 -6.86
CA PHE A 231 -3.31 13.64 -6.14
C PHE A 231 -2.50 14.68 -5.37
N ARG A 232 -2.29 15.88 -5.94
CA ARG A 232 -1.59 16.97 -5.30
C ARG A 232 -2.37 17.55 -4.10
N THR A 233 -3.70 17.49 -4.13
CA THR A 233 -4.56 18.03 -3.08
C THR A 233 -4.87 17.02 -1.98
N PHE A 234 -5.19 15.78 -2.35
CA PHE A 234 -5.78 14.80 -1.44
C PHE A 234 -4.88 13.60 -1.11
N TYR A 235 -3.97 13.21 -2.01
CA TYR A 235 -3.09 12.07 -1.77
C TYR A 235 -1.85 12.51 -0.99
N GLY A 236 -1.82 12.21 0.32
CA GLY A 236 -0.83 12.71 1.26
C GLY A 236 0.63 12.65 0.80
N PRO A 237 1.14 11.51 0.31
CA PRO A 237 2.52 11.43 -0.21
C PRO A 237 2.82 12.41 -1.34
N THR A 238 1.91 12.56 -2.31
CA THR A 238 2.09 13.52 -3.44
C THR A 238 1.97 14.96 -2.95
N LEU A 239 0.98 15.26 -2.10
CA LEU A 239 0.82 16.59 -1.48
C LEU A 239 2.11 17.02 -0.77
N LYS A 240 2.67 16.15 0.08
CA LYS A 240 3.93 16.44 0.79
C LYS A 240 5.12 16.56 -0.16
N ALA A 241 5.14 15.77 -1.24
CA ALA A 241 6.18 15.86 -2.24
C ALA A 241 6.19 17.25 -2.92
N PHE A 242 5.04 17.71 -3.41
CA PHE A 242 4.93 19.04 -4.00
C PHE A 242 5.24 20.16 -3.01
N ALA A 243 4.74 20.08 -1.77
CA ALA A 243 4.97 21.09 -0.74
C ALA A 243 6.46 21.22 -0.33
N ALA A 244 7.25 20.19 -0.50
CA ALA A 244 8.69 20.21 -0.17
C ALA A 244 9.57 20.81 -1.28
N LEU A 245 9.02 21.07 -2.46
CA LEU A 245 9.75 21.54 -3.64
C LEU A 245 9.56 23.03 -3.90
N ASP A 246 10.59 23.68 -4.41
CA ASP A 246 10.46 25.02 -5.01
C ASP A 246 9.63 24.96 -6.30
N ILE A 247 9.13 26.13 -6.75
CA ILE A 247 8.22 26.23 -7.90
C ILE A 247 8.81 25.64 -9.19
N ARG A 248 10.12 25.77 -9.42
CA ARG A 248 10.77 25.22 -10.62
C ARG A 248 10.75 23.69 -10.61
N LYS A 249 11.02 23.09 -9.45
CA LYS A 249 10.97 21.62 -9.26
C LYS A 249 9.53 21.12 -9.27
N GLN A 250 8.57 21.87 -8.71
CA GLN A 250 7.15 21.51 -8.80
C GLN A 250 6.72 21.43 -10.27
N ASN A 251 7.04 22.42 -11.09
CA ASN A 251 6.69 22.42 -12.52
C ASN A 251 7.39 21.27 -13.27
N ALA A 252 8.64 20.97 -12.92
CA ALA A 252 9.37 19.85 -13.53
C ALA A 252 8.77 18.48 -13.14
N LEU A 253 8.42 18.30 -11.86
CA LEU A 253 7.73 17.10 -11.38
C LEU A 253 6.37 16.93 -12.06
N GLU A 254 5.58 17.99 -12.13
CA GLU A 254 4.27 17.99 -12.78
C GLU A 254 4.39 17.58 -14.25
N LYS A 255 5.36 18.14 -14.98
CA LYS A 255 5.66 17.75 -16.36
C LYS A 255 6.03 16.25 -16.46
N ASP A 256 6.92 15.74 -15.59
CA ASP A 256 7.30 14.34 -15.58
C ASP A 256 6.09 13.41 -15.31
N VAL A 257 5.14 13.85 -14.47
CA VAL A 257 3.90 13.11 -14.22
C VAL A 257 2.99 13.12 -15.45
N PHE A 258 2.84 14.26 -16.13
CA PHE A 258 2.09 14.31 -17.41
C PHE A 258 2.74 13.43 -18.49
N ASP A 259 4.07 13.46 -18.60
CA ASP A 259 4.79 12.60 -19.54
C ASP A 259 4.59 11.10 -19.21
N LEU A 260 4.50 10.74 -17.92
CA LEU A 260 4.18 9.38 -17.49
C LEU A 260 2.74 9.00 -17.87
N ILE A 261 1.77 9.86 -17.57
CA ILE A 261 0.36 9.64 -17.92
C ILE A 261 0.24 9.49 -19.43
N GLY A 262 0.82 10.39 -20.22
CA GLY A 262 0.75 10.36 -21.68
C GLY A 262 1.26 9.05 -22.31
N ARG A 263 2.26 8.40 -21.68
CA ARG A 263 2.76 7.08 -22.14
C ARG A 263 1.82 5.92 -21.81
N MET A 264 0.98 6.06 -20.79
CA MET A 264 0.18 4.94 -20.26
C MET A 264 -1.33 5.14 -20.43
N ASN A 265 -1.77 6.34 -20.79
CA ASN A 265 -3.18 6.65 -21.01
C ASN A 265 -3.71 5.89 -22.23
N LYS A 266 -4.84 5.23 -22.06
CA LYS A 266 -5.54 4.49 -23.12
C LYS A 266 -6.70 5.28 -23.73
N ALA A 267 -7.07 6.42 -23.15
CA ALA A 267 -8.15 7.26 -23.64
C ALA A 267 -7.62 8.23 -24.72
N GLU A 268 -8.42 8.46 -25.77
CA GLU A 268 -8.13 9.35 -26.89
C GLU A 268 -9.08 10.56 -26.95
N ASP A 269 -10.00 10.65 -25.99
CA ASP A 269 -11.08 11.64 -25.92
C ASP A 269 -10.81 12.81 -24.96
N GLY A 270 -9.55 12.96 -24.53
CA GLY A 270 -9.13 13.97 -23.56
C GLY A 270 -9.31 13.53 -22.09
N THR A 271 -9.97 12.40 -21.85
CA THR A 271 -10.07 11.83 -20.50
C THR A 271 -8.80 11.05 -20.14
N MET A 272 -8.68 10.64 -18.87
CA MET A 272 -7.62 9.77 -18.42
C MET A 272 -8.17 8.39 -18.08
N VAL A 273 -7.63 7.35 -18.72
CA VAL A 273 -7.83 5.94 -18.37
C VAL A 273 -6.47 5.25 -18.33
N VAL A 274 -5.87 5.18 -17.15
CA VAL A 274 -4.53 4.60 -16.97
C VAL A 274 -4.60 3.33 -16.14
N PRO A 275 -4.27 2.15 -16.71
CA PRO A 275 -4.18 0.91 -15.96
C PRO A 275 -2.95 0.92 -15.05
N SER A 276 -3.14 0.53 -13.79
CA SER A 276 -2.07 0.28 -12.84
C SER A 276 -2.13 -1.17 -12.39
N GLU A 277 -1.05 -1.90 -12.65
CA GLU A 277 -0.93 -3.27 -12.18
C GLU A 277 -0.77 -3.33 -10.66
N TYR A 278 -1.46 -4.28 -10.05
CA TYR A 278 -1.27 -4.68 -8.67
C TYR A 278 -1.22 -6.21 -8.56
N LEU A 279 -0.59 -6.69 -7.52
CA LEU A 279 -0.56 -8.10 -7.18
C LEU A 279 -1.64 -8.39 -6.14
N GLU A 280 -2.63 -9.20 -6.53
CA GLU A 280 -3.59 -9.82 -5.61
C GLU A 280 -2.95 -11.08 -5.03
N VAL A 281 -3.03 -11.24 -3.72
CA VAL A 281 -2.33 -12.30 -2.97
C VAL A 281 -3.28 -12.96 -2.01
N VAL A 282 -3.34 -14.28 -2.06
CA VAL A 282 -4.04 -15.10 -1.06
C VAL A 282 -3.02 -16.08 -0.47
N ILE A 283 -2.91 -16.08 0.85
CA ILE A 283 -2.01 -16.95 1.62
C ILE A 283 -2.86 -17.79 2.58
N VAL A 284 -2.65 -19.08 2.62
CA VAL A 284 -3.19 -19.92 3.68
C VAL A 284 -2.09 -20.22 4.68
N LYS A 285 -2.31 -19.82 5.93
CA LYS A 285 -1.38 -20.04 7.04
C LYS A 285 -1.39 -21.50 7.49
N ARG A 286 -0.21 -22.04 7.83
CA ARG A 286 -0.06 -23.36 8.48
C ARG A 286 -0.62 -23.38 9.89
#